data_652fbf766c8a61a0c6fde1bb1ee167c0
#
_entry.id   652fbf766c8a61a0c6fde1bb1ee167c0
#
_cell.length_a   1.000
_cell.length_b   1.000
_cell.length_c   1.000
_cell.angle_alpha   90.00
_cell.angle_beta   90.00
_cell.angle_gamma   90.00
#
_symmetry.space_group_name_H-M   'P 1'
#
loop_
_entity.id
_entity.type
_entity.pdbx_description
1 polymer ?
#
loop_
_entity_poly.entity_id
_entity_poly.type
_entity_poly.pdbx_seq_one_letter_code
_entity_poly.pdbx_strand_id
1 'polypeptide(L)'
;MAATPKGKKPEPHKSPPAKPAAPTKAAGVAASAREAAAKKQPTIAERIEAFGIEAVCERLSNGVTMTALAEEIGVTVGKLSQWIASDEEHSARAREARIHAARIWDEKALSVVEQALDPFELARAKELAHHYRWRASKTAPKEYGDKVTQEHTGANGGAIQVASTVTFVRPAPRLEDDE
;
A
#
# COMPACT_ATOMS: atom_id res chain seq x y z
N MET A 1 -32.96 45.02 -45.48
CA MET A 1 -32.23 45.90 -44.56
C MET A 1 -33.16 46.34 -43.46
N ALA A 2 -33.01 45.82 -42.27
CA ALA A 2 -33.76 46.27 -41.09
C ALA A 2 -32.79 46.17 -39.88
N ALA A 3 -32.55 47.32 -39.28
CA ALA A 3 -31.58 47.51 -38.21
C ALA A 3 -32.14 47.11 -36.85
N THR A 4 -31.36 46.39 -36.06
CA THR A 4 -31.68 46.01 -34.68
C THR A 4 -31.30 47.13 -33.68
N PRO A 5 -32.14 47.49 -32.70
CA PRO A 5 -31.79 48.46 -31.68
C PRO A 5 -31.01 47.81 -30.51
N LYS A 6 -29.93 48.45 -30.09
CA LYS A 6 -29.08 48.11 -28.93
C LYS A 6 -29.88 48.33 -27.62
N GLY A 7 -30.03 47.27 -26.83
CA GLY A 7 -30.53 47.31 -25.46
C GLY A 7 -29.51 47.86 -24.48
N LYS A 8 -29.92 48.80 -23.68
CA LYS A 8 -29.18 49.53 -22.66
C LYS A 8 -29.07 48.67 -21.39
N LYS A 9 -27.83 48.43 -20.93
CA LYS A 9 -27.49 47.64 -19.73
C LYS A 9 -27.82 48.47 -18.48
N PRO A 10 -28.53 47.95 -17.46
CA PRO A 10 -28.73 48.66 -16.21
C PRO A 10 -27.52 48.56 -15.31
N GLU A 11 -27.17 49.66 -14.65
CA GLU A 11 -26.10 49.77 -13.66
C GLU A 11 -26.49 49.11 -12.35
N PRO A 12 -25.51 48.56 -11.59
CA PRO A 12 -25.78 47.94 -10.29
C PRO A 12 -25.89 49.03 -9.19
N HIS A 13 -27.00 49.01 -8.46
CA HIS A 13 -27.19 49.79 -7.24
C HIS A 13 -26.17 49.36 -6.15
N LYS A 14 -25.33 50.33 -5.72
CA LYS A 14 -24.52 50.22 -4.52
C LYS A 14 -25.37 50.38 -3.26
N SER A 15 -25.52 49.29 -2.50
CA SER A 15 -26.04 49.36 -1.13
C SER A 15 -24.96 49.82 -0.15
N PRO A 16 -25.27 50.59 0.88
CA PRO A 16 -24.30 51.05 1.85
C PRO A 16 -23.86 49.92 2.80
N PRO A 17 -22.64 49.99 3.36
CA PRO A 17 -22.10 48.91 4.22
C PRO A 17 -22.84 48.91 5.57
N ALA A 18 -23.31 47.74 5.96
CA ALA A 18 -23.94 47.50 7.26
C ALA A 18 -22.87 47.58 8.37
N LYS A 19 -23.14 48.32 9.44
CA LYS A 19 -22.33 48.34 10.67
C LYS A 19 -22.22 46.96 11.28
N PRO A 20 -21.00 46.58 11.81
CA PRO A 20 -20.85 45.33 12.55
C PRO A 20 -21.67 45.36 13.83
N ALA A 21 -22.57 44.41 14.00
CA ALA A 21 -23.28 44.19 15.25
C ALA A 21 -22.33 43.63 16.33
N ALA A 22 -22.46 44.14 17.56
CA ALA A 22 -21.71 43.66 18.69
C ALA A 22 -21.99 42.17 18.99
N PRO A 23 -21.00 41.39 19.47
CA PRO A 23 -21.17 39.96 19.74
C PRO A 23 -22.14 39.75 20.91
N THR A 24 -23.26 39.12 20.61
CA THR A 24 -24.22 38.68 21.62
C THR A 24 -23.67 37.52 22.42
N LYS A 25 -23.87 37.51 23.75
CA LYS A 25 -23.45 36.46 24.70
C LYS A 25 -23.82 35.04 24.33
N ALA A 26 -24.75 34.84 23.39
CA ALA A 26 -25.14 33.51 22.85
C ALA A 26 -24.09 32.86 21.96
N ALA A 27 -23.17 33.62 21.35
CA ALA A 27 -22.11 33.08 20.48
C ALA A 27 -21.00 32.34 21.28
N GLY A 28 -20.77 32.73 22.55
CA GLY A 28 -19.75 32.08 23.39
C GLY A 28 -20.11 30.68 23.85
N VAL A 29 -21.41 30.42 24.07
CA VAL A 29 -21.88 29.08 24.50
C VAL A 29 -21.88 28.08 23.35
N ALA A 30 -22.15 28.55 22.10
CA ALA A 30 -22.10 27.69 20.93
C ALA A 30 -20.66 27.36 20.48
N ALA A 31 -19.69 28.23 20.74
CA ALA A 31 -18.27 27.96 20.49
C ALA A 31 -17.73 26.91 21.47
N SER A 32 -18.04 27.03 22.76
CA SER A 32 -17.66 26.05 23.80
C SER A 32 -18.30 24.66 23.59
N ALA A 33 -19.53 24.60 23.11
CA ALA A 33 -20.19 23.35 22.75
C ALA A 33 -19.59 22.69 21.50
N ARG A 34 -19.07 23.47 20.56
CA ARG A 34 -18.34 22.97 19.37
C ARG A 34 -16.93 22.47 19.73
N GLU A 35 -16.25 23.09 20.68
CA GLU A 35 -14.95 22.63 21.20
C GLU A 35 -15.08 21.35 22.03
N ALA A 36 -16.14 21.19 22.83
CA ALA A 36 -16.42 19.96 23.59
C ALA A 36 -16.86 18.79 22.69
N ALA A 37 -17.40 19.05 21.49
CA ALA A 37 -17.80 18.04 20.50
C ALA A 37 -16.68 17.66 19.52
N ALA A 38 -15.53 18.32 19.55
CA ALA A 38 -14.31 17.86 18.88
C ALA A 38 -13.72 16.69 19.68
N LYS A 39 -14.46 15.54 19.71
CA LYS A 39 -13.87 14.23 20.05
C LYS A 39 -12.66 14.10 19.15
N LYS A 40 -11.47 14.19 19.76
CA LYS A 40 -10.17 14.07 19.11
C LYS A 40 -10.23 12.89 18.17
N GLN A 41 -10.24 13.15 16.87
CA GLN A 41 -10.27 12.07 15.87
C GLN A 41 -9.07 11.17 16.14
N PRO A 42 -9.23 9.83 16.18
CA PRO A 42 -8.13 8.94 16.48
C PRO A 42 -7.01 9.17 15.47
N THR A 43 -5.79 9.24 15.95
CA THR A 43 -4.60 9.36 15.11
C THR A 43 -4.47 8.15 14.19
N ILE A 44 -3.68 8.30 13.13
CA ILE A 44 -3.42 7.20 12.19
C ILE A 44 -2.86 5.97 12.92
N ALA A 45 -1.94 6.18 13.88
CA ALA A 45 -1.37 5.09 14.68
C ALA A 45 -2.44 4.39 15.53
N GLU A 46 -3.26 5.14 16.26
CA GLU A 46 -4.35 4.60 17.06
C GLU A 46 -5.36 3.79 16.23
N ARG A 47 -5.64 4.20 14.98
CA ARG A 47 -6.52 3.45 14.08
C ARG A 47 -5.93 2.11 13.66
N ILE A 48 -4.64 2.07 13.33
CA ILE A 48 -3.96 0.84 12.92
C ILE A 48 -3.86 -0.11 14.12
N GLU A 49 -3.51 0.41 15.30
CA GLU A 49 -3.41 -0.40 16.54
C GLU A 49 -4.76 -0.93 16.98
N ALA A 50 -5.83 -0.14 16.88
CA ALA A 50 -7.19 -0.59 17.18
C ALA A 50 -7.67 -1.70 16.22
N PHE A 51 -7.20 -1.69 14.97
CA PHE A 51 -7.49 -2.75 14.00
C PHE A 51 -6.72 -4.04 14.35
N GLY A 52 -5.48 -3.91 14.77
CA GLY A 52 -4.62 -4.98 15.26
C GLY A 52 -3.98 -5.84 14.17
N ILE A 53 -2.86 -6.47 14.52
CA ILE A 53 -2.09 -7.30 13.57
C ILE A 53 -2.84 -8.57 13.17
N GLU A 54 -3.64 -9.17 14.07
CA GLU A 54 -4.46 -10.34 13.76
C GLU A 54 -5.41 -10.06 12.61
N ALA A 55 -6.18 -8.98 12.70
CA ALA A 55 -7.13 -8.59 11.66
C ALA A 55 -6.43 -8.24 10.35
N VAL A 56 -5.27 -7.56 10.41
CA VAL A 56 -4.43 -7.30 9.24
C VAL A 56 -4.01 -8.62 8.56
N CYS A 57 -3.50 -9.58 9.34
CA CYS A 57 -3.06 -10.88 8.83
C CYS A 57 -4.23 -11.69 8.26
N GLU A 58 -5.37 -11.69 8.90
CA GLU A 58 -6.58 -12.36 8.40
C GLU A 58 -6.99 -11.81 7.03
N ARG A 59 -7.04 -10.47 6.88
CA ARG A 59 -7.36 -9.84 5.58
C ARG A 59 -6.33 -10.18 4.51
N LEU A 60 -5.04 -10.12 4.86
CA LEU A 60 -3.96 -10.49 3.93
C LEU A 60 -4.03 -11.96 3.52
N SER A 61 -4.30 -12.88 4.45
CA SER A 61 -4.47 -14.31 4.17
C SER A 61 -5.63 -14.57 3.21
N ASN A 62 -6.71 -13.81 3.32
CA ASN A 62 -7.85 -13.85 2.40
C ASN A 62 -7.56 -13.22 1.03
N GLY A 63 -6.34 -12.77 0.79
CA GLY A 63 -5.90 -12.19 -0.48
C GLY A 63 -6.33 -10.73 -0.69
N VAL A 64 -6.77 -10.03 0.36
CA VAL A 64 -7.05 -8.59 0.31
C VAL A 64 -5.76 -7.82 0.02
N THR A 65 -5.85 -6.83 -0.87
CA THR A 65 -4.67 -6.02 -1.22
C THR A 65 -4.34 -5.01 -0.12
N MET A 66 -3.06 -4.61 -0.04
CA MET A 66 -2.64 -3.56 0.91
C MET A 66 -3.38 -2.23 0.70
N THR A 67 -3.79 -1.95 -0.53
CA THR A 67 -4.57 -0.73 -0.86
C THR A 67 -5.96 -0.81 -0.25
N ALA A 68 -6.70 -1.90 -0.50
CA ALA A 68 -8.03 -2.08 0.05
C ALA A 68 -8.02 -2.14 1.59
N LEU A 69 -7.01 -2.79 2.18
CA LEU A 69 -6.85 -2.82 3.63
C LEU A 69 -6.56 -1.45 4.23
N ALA A 70 -5.71 -0.65 3.58
CA ALA A 70 -5.43 0.71 4.01
C ALA A 70 -6.68 1.62 3.92
N GLU A 71 -7.50 1.45 2.88
CA GLU A 71 -8.79 2.12 2.73
C GLU A 71 -9.78 1.71 3.83
N GLU A 72 -9.87 0.41 4.17
CA GLU A 72 -10.72 -0.12 5.24
C GLU A 72 -10.37 0.51 6.60
N ILE A 73 -9.08 0.67 6.90
CA ILE A 73 -8.60 1.29 8.15
C ILE A 73 -8.70 2.83 8.09
N GLY A 74 -8.79 3.41 6.89
CA GLY A 74 -8.78 4.86 6.66
C GLY A 74 -7.39 5.48 6.82
N VAL A 75 -6.35 4.77 6.35
CA VAL A 75 -4.94 5.20 6.39
C VAL A 75 -4.30 5.09 5.00
N THR A 76 -3.10 5.61 4.83
CA THR A 76 -2.34 5.41 3.59
C THR A 76 -1.60 4.07 3.61
N VAL A 77 -1.42 3.45 2.43
CA VAL A 77 -0.64 2.20 2.27
C VAL A 77 0.77 2.33 2.87
N GLY A 78 1.41 3.50 2.68
CA GLY A 78 2.75 3.75 3.23
C GLY A 78 2.79 3.70 4.75
N LYS A 79 1.78 4.26 5.44
CA LYS A 79 1.70 4.22 6.90
C LYS A 79 1.42 2.82 7.43
N LEU A 80 0.52 2.09 6.77
CA LEU A 80 0.27 0.69 7.12
C LEU A 80 1.52 -0.18 6.91
N SER A 81 2.21 -0.01 5.79
CA SER A 81 3.47 -0.73 5.51
C SER A 81 4.57 -0.39 6.51
N GLN A 82 4.70 0.89 6.89
CA GLN A 82 5.66 1.33 7.90
C GLN A 82 5.36 0.70 9.26
N TRP A 83 4.10 0.66 9.67
CA TRP A 83 3.69 0.05 10.94
C TRP A 83 3.96 -1.47 10.94
N ILE A 84 3.67 -2.20 9.88
CA ILE A 84 4.00 -3.63 9.75
C ILE A 84 5.51 -3.84 9.84
N ALA A 85 6.32 -2.95 9.23
CA ALA A 85 7.78 -3.07 9.19
C ALA A 85 8.47 -2.59 10.48
N SER A 86 7.80 -1.83 11.34
CA SER A 86 8.36 -1.32 12.58
C SER A 86 8.54 -2.39 13.66
N ASP A 87 7.86 -3.52 13.51
CA ASP A 87 7.93 -4.66 14.42
C ASP A 87 8.26 -5.93 13.63
N GLU A 88 9.24 -6.72 14.14
CA GLU A 88 9.70 -7.92 13.46
C GLU A 88 8.64 -9.03 13.47
N GLU A 89 7.89 -9.16 14.57
CA GLU A 89 6.79 -10.13 14.67
C GLU A 89 5.67 -9.79 13.69
N HIS A 90 5.25 -8.51 13.63
CA HIS A 90 4.26 -8.06 12.64
C HIS A 90 4.71 -8.35 11.20
N SER A 91 5.98 -8.08 10.91
CA SER A 91 6.57 -8.32 9.60
C SER A 91 6.58 -9.82 9.23
N ALA A 92 6.94 -10.68 10.18
CA ALA A 92 6.95 -12.13 9.99
C ALA A 92 5.55 -12.68 9.76
N ARG A 93 4.58 -12.32 10.61
CA ARG A 93 3.17 -12.71 10.51
C ARG A 93 2.51 -12.24 9.22
N ALA A 94 2.76 -10.99 8.81
CA ALA A 94 2.25 -10.47 7.55
C ALA A 94 2.86 -11.16 6.33
N ARG A 95 4.12 -11.63 6.40
CA ARG A 95 4.75 -12.44 5.36
C ARG A 95 4.08 -13.81 5.25
N GLU A 96 3.85 -14.49 6.37
CA GLU A 96 3.15 -15.77 6.42
C GLU A 96 1.73 -15.66 5.88
N ALA A 97 0.99 -14.63 6.30
CA ALA A 97 -0.34 -14.34 5.79
C ALA A 97 -0.38 -14.18 4.25
N ARG A 98 0.63 -13.55 3.66
CA ARG A 98 0.75 -13.44 2.19
C ARG A 98 1.03 -14.79 1.53
N ILE A 99 1.80 -15.67 2.15
CA ILE A 99 2.03 -17.03 1.65
C ILE A 99 0.71 -17.81 1.65
N HIS A 100 -0.10 -17.70 2.69
CA HIS A 100 -1.45 -18.28 2.70
C HIS A 100 -2.35 -17.72 1.59
N ALA A 101 -2.27 -16.43 1.32
CA ALA A 101 -3.02 -15.83 0.20
C ALA A 101 -2.64 -16.43 -1.16
N ALA A 102 -1.40 -16.85 -1.35
CA ALA A 102 -0.97 -17.50 -2.60
C ALA A 102 -1.74 -18.81 -2.86
N ARG A 103 -2.02 -19.58 -1.82
CA ARG A 103 -2.85 -20.80 -1.92
C ARG A 103 -4.27 -20.50 -2.38
N ILE A 104 -4.87 -19.46 -1.78
CA ILE A 104 -6.22 -19.01 -2.18
C ILE A 104 -6.26 -18.57 -3.65
N TRP A 105 -5.20 -17.92 -4.14
CA TRP A 105 -5.14 -17.54 -5.56
C TRP A 105 -4.98 -18.75 -6.48
N ASP A 106 -4.24 -19.78 -6.07
CA ASP A 106 -4.12 -21.02 -6.83
C ASP A 106 -5.46 -21.77 -6.91
N GLU A 107 -6.18 -21.89 -5.80
CA GLU A 107 -7.54 -22.43 -5.75
C GLU A 107 -8.51 -21.63 -6.64
N LYS A 108 -8.45 -20.30 -6.59
CA LYS A 108 -9.23 -19.42 -7.46
C LYS A 108 -8.89 -19.62 -8.94
N ALA A 109 -7.63 -19.88 -9.27
CA ALA A 109 -7.22 -20.15 -10.64
C ALA A 109 -7.89 -21.41 -11.21
N LEU A 110 -8.08 -22.44 -10.38
CA LEU A 110 -8.82 -23.63 -10.76
C LEU A 110 -10.32 -23.34 -10.88
N SER A 111 -10.89 -22.74 -9.83
CA SER A 111 -12.32 -22.46 -9.73
C SER A 111 -12.85 -21.62 -10.91
N VAL A 112 -12.14 -20.56 -11.33
CA VAL A 112 -12.61 -19.73 -12.47
C VAL A 112 -12.64 -20.50 -13.79
N VAL A 113 -11.78 -21.50 -13.98
CA VAL A 113 -11.77 -22.32 -15.20
C VAL A 113 -12.90 -23.34 -15.17
N GLU A 114 -13.16 -23.96 -14.00
CA GLU A 114 -14.23 -24.94 -13.83
C GLU A 114 -15.64 -24.33 -13.98
N GLN A 115 -15.79 -23.06 -13.66
CA GLN A 115 -17.06 -22.33 -13.74
C GLN A 115 -17.40 -21.79 -15.13
N ALA A 116 -16.47 -21.87 -16.10
CA ALA A 116 -16.69 -21.37 -17.44
C ALA A 116 -17.69 -22.26 -18.20
N LEU A 117 -18.80 -21.67 -18.65
CA LEU A 117 -19.91 -22.40 -19.29
C LEU A 117 -19.83 -22.38 -20.82
N ASP A 118 -19.13 -21.42 -21.40
CA ASP A 118 -19.00 -21.25 -22.84
C ASP A 118 -17.55 -20.96 -23.28
N PRO A 119 -17.23 -21.04 -24.58
CA PRO A 119 -15.87 -20.80 -25.07
C PRO A 119 -15.34 -19.40 -24.81
N PHE A 120 -16.17 -18.36 -24.76
CA PHE A 120 -15.76 -16.98 -24.47
C PHE A 120 -15.41 -16.83 -22.99
N GLU A 121 -16.25 -17.34 -22.10
CA GLU A 121 -15.99 -17.39 -20.67
C GLU A 121 -14.73 -18.20 -20.36
N LEU A 122 -14.55 -19.35 -21.06
CA LEU A 122 -13.34 -20.16 -20.92
C LEU A 122 -12.07 -19.40 -21.32
N ALA A 123 -12.11 -18.61 -22.39
CA ALA A 123 -10.99 -17.81 -22.81
C ALA A 123 -10.62 -16.76 -21.72
N ARG A 124 -11.62 -16.04 -21.21
CA ARG A 124 -11.46 -15.09 -20.12
C ARG A 124 -10.96 -15.76 -18.83
N ALA A 125 -11.52 -16.91 -18.48
CA ALA A 125 -11.14 -17.69 -17.30
C ALA A 125 -9.67 -18.14 -17.35
N LYS A 126 -9.17 -18.55 -18.52
CA LYS A 126 -7.75 -18.90 -18.72
C LYS A 126 -6.82 -17.74 -18.43
N GLU A 127 -7.15 -16.52 -18.89
CA GLU A 127 -6.36 -15.31 -18.61
C GLU A 127 -6.37 -14.96 -17.11
N LEU A 128 -7.53 -15.05 -16.47
CA LEU A 128 -7.64 -14.84 -15.02
C LEU A 128 -6.86 -15.89 -14.23
N ALA A 129 -6.96 -17.17 -14.60
CA ALA A 129 -6.22 -18.25 -13.95
C ALA A 129 -4.70 -18.06 -14.11
N HIS A 130 -4.24 -17.64 -15.30
CA HIS A 130 -2.85 -17.30 -15.53
C HIS A 130 -2.40 -16.14 -14.60
N HIS A 131 -3.21 -15.10 -14.49
CA HIS A 131 -2.91 -13.97 -13.61
C HIS A 131 -2.86 -14.38 -12.12
N TYR A 132 -3.78 -15.23 -11.66
CA TYR A 132 -3.76 -15.73 -10.28
C TYR A 132 -2.51 -16.57 -9.99
N ARG A 133 -2.12 -17.48 -10.89
CA ARG A 133 -0.89 -18.28 -10.76
C ARG A 133 0.36 -17.40 -10.78
N TRP A 134 0.41 -16.41 -11.67
CA TRP A 134 1.51 -15.44 -11.68
C TRP A 134 1.60 -14.69 -10.35
N ARG A 135 0.47 -14.26 -9.80
CA ARG A 135 0.42 -13.60 -8.48
C ARG A 135 0.92 -14.52 -7.37
N ALA A 136 0.48 -15.77 -7.33
CA ALA A 136 0.93 -16.77 -6.37
C ALA A 136 2.44 -16.98 -6.45
N SER A 137 3.00 -17.14 -7.66
CA SER A 137 4.45 -17.31 -7.86
C SER A 137 5.28 -16.12 -7.40
N LYS A 138 4.77 -14.88 -7.53
CA LYS A 138 5.46 -13.68 -7.04
C LYS A 138 5.39 -13.52 -5.53
N THR A 139 4.32 -14.01 -4.91
CA THR A 139 4.11 -13.88 -3.46
C THR A 139 4.77 -14.99 -2.67
N ALA A 140 4.71 -16.22 -3.17
CA ALA A 140 5.32 -17.39 -2.55
C ALA A 140 6.25 -18.14 -3.54
N PRO A 141 7.38 -17.54 -3.94
CA PRO A 141 8.25 -18.10 -4.99
C PRO A 141 8.87 -19.46 -4.64
N LYS A 142 8.98 -19.79 -3.35
CA LYS A 142 9.50 -21.09 -2.91
C LYS A 142 8.52 -22.24 -3.18
N GLU A 143 7.20 -21.95 -3.13
CA GLU A 143 6.13 -22.94 -3.32
C GLU A 143 5.60 -22.95 -4.76
N TYR A 144 5.43 -21.76 -5.36
CA TYR A 144 4.75 -21.54 -6.64
C TYR A 144 5.64 -20.93 -7.73
N GLY A 145 6.91 -20.63 -7.42
CA GLY A 145 7.84 -20.09 -8.41
C GLY A 145 8.43 -21.17 -9.29
N ASP A 146 8.80 -20.79 -10.51
CA ASP A 146 9.52 -21.66 -11.43
C ASP A 146 10.91 -22.00 -10.82
N LYS A 147 11.23 -23.28 -10.75
CA LYS A 147 12.55 -23.74 -10.31
C LYS A 147 13.53 -23.55 -11.48
N VAL A 148 14.33 -22.52 -11.40
CA VAL A 148 15.45 -22.32 -12.33
C VAL A 148 16.70 -22.99 -11.73
N THR A 149 17.13 -24.10 -12.31
CA THR A 149 18.43 -24.70 -12.01
C THR A 149 19.46 -24.09 -12.95
N GLN A 150 20.37 -23.30 -12.41
CA GLN A 150 21.46 -22.72 -13.17
C GLN A 150 22.75 -23.50 -12.85
N GLU A 151 23.18 -24.32 -13.78
CA GLU A 151 24.47 -25.00 -13.70
C GLU A 151 25.57 -24.11 -14.24
N HIS A 152 26.49 -23.71 -13.38
CA HIS A 152 27.69 -23.01 -13.77
C HIS A 152 28.79 -24.01 -14.06
N THR A 153 29.18 -24.14 -15.30
CA THR A 153 30.30 -24.98 -15.70
C THR A 153 31.46 -24.12 -16.23
N GLY A 154 32.67 -24.54 -15.97
CA GLY A 154 33.88 -23.95 -16.53
C GLY A 154 34.02 -24.22 -18.02
N ALA A 155 35.09 -23.76 -18.63
CA ALA A 155 35.38 -23.99 -20.04
C ALA A 155 35.31 -25.48 -20.37
N ASN A 156 34.63 -25.83 -21.49
CA ASN A 156 34.38 -27.19 -21.96
C ASN A 156 33.58 -28.08 -20.98
N GLY A 157 32.71 -27.48 -20.13
CA GLY A 157 31.93 -28.24 -19.15
C GLY A 157 32.69 -28.74 -17.93
N GLY A 158 33.91 -28.28 -17.73
CA GLY A 158 34.74 -28.65 -16.59
C GLY A 158 34.44 -27.84 -15.32
N ALA A 159 35.17 -28.09 -14.25
CA ALA A 159 35.06 -27.36 -13.00
C ALA A 159 35.50 -25.88 -13.19
N ILE A 160 34.78 -24.96 -12.51
CA ILE A 160 35.20 -23.55 -12.46
C ILE A 160 36.42 -23.43 -11.56
N GLN A 161 37.54 -22.99 -12.13
CA GLN A 161 38.75 -22.72 -11.36
C GLN A 161 38.61 -21.35 -10.69
N VAL A 162 38.57 -21.35 -9.35
CA VAL A 162 38.56 -20.12 -8.56
C VAL A 162 39.92 -19.92 -7.96
N ALA A 163 40.65 -18.92 -8.40
CA ALA A 163 41.91 -18.49 -7.75
C ALA A 163 41.59 -17.36 -6.76
N SER A 164 41.75 -17.60 -5.48
CA SER A 164 41.64 -16.55 -4.45
C SER A 164 43.02 -16.11 -4.00
N THR A 165 43.29 -14.80 -4.12
CA THR A 165 44.54 -14.20 -3.59
C THR A 165 44.22 -13.44 -2.31
N VAL A 166 44.81 -13.85 -1.20
CA VAL A 166 44.68 -13.13 0.07
C VAL A 166 45.89 -12.21 0.22
N THR A 167 45.67 -10.93 0.22
CA THR A 167 46.71 -9.93 0.45
C THR A 167 46.62 -9.46 1.89
N PHE A 168 47.69 -9.76 2.68
CA PHE A 168 47.80 -9.23 4.02
C PHE A 168 48.37 -7.81 3.98
N VAL A 169 47.52 -6.83 4.32
CA VAL A 169 47.96 -5.45 4.47
C VAL A 169 48.41 -5.25 5.93
N ARG A 170 49.68 -4.87 6.10
CA ARG A 170 50.17 -4.49 7.43
C ARG A 170 49.46 -3.20 7.86
N PRO A 171 48.87 -3.17 9.07
CA PRO A 171 48.25 -1.94 9.57
C PRO A 171 49.30 -0.82 9.65
N ALA A 172 48.91 0.40 9.34
CA ALA A 172 49.75 1.56 9.49
C ALA A 172 50.17 1.71 10.97
N PRO A 173 51.43 2.12 11.25
CA PRO A 173 51.87 2.35 12.62
C PRO A 173 50.97 3.44 13.22
N ARG A 174 50.49 3.19 14.44
CA ARG A 174 49.72 4.19 15.21
C ARG A 174 50.70 5.34 15.51
N LEU A 175 50.39 6.52 15.06
CA LEU A 175 51.06 7.75 15.49
C LEU A 175 50.79 7.88 17.00
N GLU A 176 51.82 7.74 17.81
CA GLU A 176 51.74 8.07 19.25
C GLU A 176 51.65 9.59 19.28
N ASP A 177 50.53 10.12 19.80
CA ASP A 177 50.36 11.55 20.07
C ASP A 177 51.35 11.89 21.18
N ASP A 178 52.49 12.52 20.83
CA ASP A 178 53.41 13.13 21.78
C ASP A 178 52.69 14.26 22.54
N GLU A 179 52.53 14.10 23.85
CA GLU A 179 52.12 15.15 24.78
C GLU A 179 53.13 16.31 24.83
#